data_305909272dc07c15e22511468a53defd
#
_entry.id   305909272dc07c15e22511468a53defd
#
_cell.length_a   1.000
_cell.length_b   1.000
_cell.length_c   1.000
_cell.angle_alpha   90.00
_cell.angle_beta   90.00
_cell.angle_gamma   90.00
#
_symmetry.space_group_name_H-M   'P 1'
#
loop_
_entity.id
_entity.type
_entity.pdbx_description
1 polymer ?
#
loop_
_entity_poly.entity_id
_entity_poly.type
_entity_poly.pdbx_seq_one_letter_code
_entity_poly.pdbx_strand_id
1 'polypeptide(L)'
;SSDLLYRISTSPSMDILVSSNLERLLYHVTGSDAEVTGLMKSLSETGSYTVRPETLAAIQESFGCGWSSEEEVAGEIRARYEQDGYLCDTHTAVAFHVAGRHKREGVPMVVLSTASPYKFPRSVLEALGHTAPQNDFEAMQELEAATGRTAPANLAALRQKAERFNTVIDPEQIAQVALSYQE
;
A
#
# COMPACT_ATOMS: atom_id res chain seq x y z
N SER A 1 -10.78 -17.51 -10.36
CA SER A 1 -10.89 -17.09 -8.96
C SER A 1 -9.50 -16.71 -8.48
N SER A 2 -9.29 -15.45 -8.19
CA SER A 2 -8.09 -15.05 -7.46
C SER A 2 -8.39 -15.26 -5.97
N ASP A 3 -7.97 -16.39 -5.42
CA ASP A 3 -7.89 -16.56 -3.98
C ASP A 3 -6.82 -15.59 -3.48
N LEU A 4 -7.25 -14.40 -3.12
CA LEU A 4 -6.39 -13.41 -2.47
C LEU A 4 -6.16 -13.88 -1.04
N LEU A 5 -5.18 -14.74 -0.86
CA LEU A 5 -4.66 -15.05 0.46
C LEU A 5 -4.03 -13.77 1.03
N TYR A 6 -4.46 -13.38 2.23
CA TYR A 6 -3.80 -12.30 2.96
C TYR A 6 -2.31 -12.62 3.12
N ARG A 7 -1.46 -11.72 2.65
CA ARG A 7 -0.01 -11.84 2.76
C ARG A 7 0.52 -10.56 3.39
N ILE A 8 1.39 -10.70 4.36
CA ILE A 8 2.16 -9.58 4.89
C ILE A 8 3.27 -9.28 3.88
N SER A 9 3.38 -8.04 3.47
CA SER A 9 4.34 -7.59 2.45
C SER A 9 5.19 -6.42 2.94
N THR A 10 6.19 -6.04 2.15
CA THR A 10 6.95 -4.79 2.34
C THR A 10 6.15 -3.53 1.96
N SER A 11 4.90 -3.72 1.52
CA SER A 11 3.94 -2.65 1.20
C SER A 11 2.76 -2.66 2.19
N PRO A 12 3.00 -2.41 3.50
CA PRO A 12 2.02 -2.66 4.56
C PRO A 12 0.72 -1.87 4.43
N SER A 13 0.73 -0.75 3.70
CA SER A 13 -0.50 0.03 3.46
C SER A 13 -1.49 -0.70 2.55
N MET A 14 -1.06 -1.74 1.85
CA MET A 14 -1.89 -2.58 0.99
C MET A 14 -2.29 -3.90 1.66
N ASP A 15 -1.70 -4.21 2.80
CA ASP A 15 -1.97 -5.43 3.57
C ASP A 15 -3.26 -5.26 4.39
N ILE A 16 -4.38 -5.15 3.70
CA ILE A 16 -5.71 -4.93 4.30
C ILE A 16 -6.63 -6.12 4.04
N LEU A 17 -7.29 -6.60 5.11
CA LEU A 17 -8.24 -7.72 5.03
C LEU A 17 -9.61 -7.28 4.51
N VAL A 18 -10.08 -6.12 4.95
CA VAL A 18 -11.40 -5.57 4.58
C VAL A 18 -11.19 -4.20 3.97
N SER A 19 -11.46 -4.06 2.68
CA SER A 19 -11.29 -2.82 1.94
C SER A 19 -12.63 -2.09 1.80
N SER A 20 -12.80 -0.98 2.52
CA SER A 20 -13.97 -0.10 2.39
C SER A 20 -14.07 0.56 1.01
N ASN A 21 -12.95 0.73 0.31
CA ASN A 21 -12.96 1.23 -1.07
C ASN A 21 -13.54 0.20 -2.04
N LEU A 22 -13.23 -1.08 -1.85
CA LEU A 22 -13.82 -2.16 -2.66
C LEU A 22 -15.31 -2.30 -2.38
N GLU A 23 -15.72 -2.24 -1.11
CA GLU A 23 -17.14 -2.23 -0.71
C GLU A 23 -17.90 -1.10 -1.40
N ARG A 24 -17.35 0.10 -1.44
CA ARG A 24 -17.92 1.26 -2.13
C ARG A 24 -18.02 1.03 -3.64
N LEU A 25 -16.98 0.44 -4.26
CA LEU A 25 -17.01 0.08 -5.68
C LEU A 25 -18.13 -0.92 -5.98
N LEU A 26 -18.27 -1.95 -5.15
CA LEU A 26 -19.34 -2.93 -5.29
C LEU A 26 -20.72 -2.26 -5.22
N TYR A 27 -20.92 -1.32 -4.30
CA TYR A 27 -22.17 -0.55 -4.22
C TYR A 27 -22.44 0.26 -5.50
N HIS A 28 -21.43 0.96 -6.03
CA HIS A 28 -21.61 1.75 -7.25
C HIS A 28 -21.87 0.89 -8.48
N VAL A 29 -21.30 -0.29 -8.57
CA VAL A 29 -21.50 -1.19 -9.71
C VAL A 29 -22.84 -1.92 -9.63
N THR A 30 -23.24 -2.37 -8.44
CA THR A 30 -24.49 -3.13 -8.25
C THR A 30 -25.72 -2.23 -8.09
N GLY A 31 -25.54 -1.01 -7.58
CA GLY A 31 -26.65 -0.12 -7.19
C GLY A 31 -27.53 -0.68 -6.08
N SER A 32 -27.04 -1.68 -5.33
CA SER A 32 -27.82 -2.43 -4.34
C SER A 32 -27.12 -2.52 -2.98
N ASP A 33 -27.67 -1.85 -1.99
CA ASP A 33 -27.24 -1.95 -0.59
C ASP A 33 -27.48 -3.35 -0.02
N ALA A 34 -28.59 -3.98 -0.38
CA ALA A 34 -28.93 -5.34 0.06
C ALA A 34 -27.91 -6.37 -0.44
N GLU A 35 -27.45 -6.25 -1.70
CA GLU A 35 -26.44 -7.13 -2.26
C GLU A 35 -25.09 -6.93 -1.55
N VAL A 36 -24.64 -5.69 -1.39
CA VAL A 36 -23.38 -5.39 -0.69
C VAL A 36 -23.42 -5.85 0.76
N THR A 37 -24.52 -5.61 1.45
CA THR A 37 -24.73 -6.12 2.82
C THR A 37 -24.59 -7.64 2.88
N GLY A 38 -25.16 -8.36 1.92
CA GLY A 38 -25.05 -9.82 1.84
C GLY A 38 -23.60 -10.28 1.61
N LEU A 39 -22.84 -9.59 0.74
CA LEU A 39 -21.43 -9.87 0.50
C LEU A 39 -20.57 -9.62 1.76
N MET A 40 -20.78 -8.49 2.44
CA MET A 40 -20.04 -8.16 3.66
C MET A 40 -20.40 -9.10 4.82
N LYS A 41 -21.66 -9.50 4.93
CA LYS A 41 -22.06 -10.53 5.89
C LYS A 41 -21.37 -11.87 5.61
N SER A 42 -21.34 -12.31 4.37
CA SER A 42 -20.60 -13.53 3.97
C SER A 42 -19.12 -13.42 4.33
N LEU A 43 -18.47 -12.27 4.05
CA LEU A 43 -17.07 -12.03 4.43
C LEU A 43 -16.85 -12.17 5.93
N SER A 44 -17.75 -11.59 6.73
CA SER A 44 -17.67 -11.64 8.21
C SER A 44 -17.89 -13.05 8.77
N GLU A 45 -18.81 -13.83 8.20
CA GLU A 45 -19.19 -15.15 8.71
C GLU A 45 -18.31 -16.27 8.21
N THR A 46 -17.82 -16.18 6.95
CA THR A 46 -17.10 -17.27 6.27
C THR A 46 -15.68 -16.90 5.82
N GLY A 47 -15.28 -15.64 5.96
CA GLY A 47 -13.99 -15.13 5.50
C GLY A 47 -13.91 -14.91 3.99
N SER A 48 -15.02 -15.08 3.25
CA SER A 48 -15.02 -14.93 1.78
C SER A 48 -16.37 -14.51 1.24
N TYR A 49 -16.38 -13.99 0.01
CA TYR A 49 -17.59 -13.79 -0.78
C TYR A 49 -17.29 -13.94 -2.27
N THR A 50 -18.31 -14.19 -3.07
CA THR A 50 -18.22 -14.22 -4.53
C THR A 50 -19.25 -13.27 -5.11
N VAL A 51 -18.80 -12.36 -5.94
CA VAL A 51 -19.70 -11.47 -6.69
C VAL A 51 -20.36 -12.22 -7.85
N ARG A 52 -21.50 -11.75 -8.30
CA ARG A 52 -22.19 -12.32 -9.47
C ARG A 52 -21.35 -12.09 -10.74
N PRO A 53 -21.45 -12.98 -11.75
CA PRO A 53 -20.69 -12.86 -12.99
C PRO A 53 -20.90 -11.52 -13.71
N GLU A 54 -22.11 -10.99 -13.71
CA GLU A 54 -22.45 -9.69 -14.31
C GLU A 54 -21.79 -8.52 -13.55
N THR A 55 -21.72 -8.59 -12.21
CA THR A 55 -21.02 -7.60 -11.40
C THR A 55 -19.51 -7.62 -11.68
N LEU A 56 -18.93 -8.83 -11.78
CA LEU A 56 -17.52 -8.97 -12.16
C LEU A 56 -17.24 -8.41 -13.54
N ALA A 57 -18.08 -8.72 -14.53
CA ALA A 57 -17.93 -8.21 -15.89
C ALA A 57 -17.97 -6.67 -15.93
N ALA A 58 -18.92 -6.06 -15.22
CA ALA A 58 -19.03 -4.60 -15.14
C ALA A 58 -17.80 -3.95 -14.47
N ILE A 59 -17.23 -4.57 -13.45
CA ILE A 59 -15.97 -4.10 -12.84
C ILE A 59 -14.84 -4.18 -13.87
N GLN A 60 -14.72 -5.30 -14.58
CA GLN A 60 -13.64 -5.55 -15.54
C GLN A 60 -13.67 -4.66 -16.80
N GLU A 61 -14.79 -4.02 -17.10
CA GLU A 61 -14.86 -3.01 -18.18
C GLU A 61 -13.96 -1.79 -17.90
N SER A 62 -13.78 -1.43 -16.62
CA SER A 62 -13.07 -0.21 -16.24
C SER A 62 -11.85 -0.46 -15.35
N PHE A 63 -11.77 -1.59 -14.70
CA PHE A 63 -10.73 -1.89 -13.70
C PHE A 63 -9.99 -3.17 -14.03
N GLY A 64 -8.65 -3.09 -13.97
CA GLY A 64 -7.78 -4.25 -13.89
C GLY A 64 -7.18 -4.36 -12.49
N CYS A 65 -6.64 -5.52 -12.16
CA CYS A 65 -5.94 -5.71 -10.90
C CYS A 65 -4.73 -6.64 -11.08
N GLY A 66 -3.85 -6.61 -10.08
CA GLY A 66 -2.72 -7.50 -10.01
C GLY A 66 -2.04 -7.40 -8.65
N TRP A 67 -1.06 -8.24 -8.45
CA TRP A 67 -0.22 -8.27 -7.26
C TRP A 67 1.23 -8.56 -7.68
N SER A 68 2.16 -8.36 -6.77
CA SER A 68 3.58 -8.63 -6.99
C SER A 68 4.13 -9.41 -5.80
N SER A 69 5.05 -10.33 -6.05
CA SER A 69 5.85 -10.95 -5.00
C SER A 69 6.90 -9.96 -4.48
N GLU A 70 7.50 -10.23 -3.32
CA GLU A 70 8.57 -9.41 -2.76
C GLU A 70 9.78 -9.32 -3.70
N GLU A 71 10.09 -10.39 -4.40
CA GLU A 71 11.17 -10.43 -5.39
C GLU A 71 10.85 -9.53 -6.61
N GLU A 72 9.61 -9.56 -7.10
CA GLU A 72 9.14 -8.69 -8.19
C GLU A 72 9.15 -7.22 -7.76
N VAL A 73 8.76 -6.92 -6.52
CA VAL A 73 8.83 -5.55 -5.96
C VAL A 73 10.27 -5.06 -5.90
N ALA A 74 11.18 -5.85 -5.35
CA ALA A 74 12.60 -5.50 -5.25
C ALA A 74 13.22 -5.33 -6.64
N GLY A 75 12.90 -6.22 -7.59
CA GLY A 75 13.33 -6.14 -8.98
C GLY A 75 12.85 -4.87 -9.67
N GLU A 76 11.59 -4.47 -9.44
CA GLU A 76 11.03 -3.26 -10.03
C GLU A 76 11.66 -1.98 -9.46
N ILE A 77 11.89 -1.90 -8.12
CA ILE A 77 12.61 -0.78 -7.49
C ILE A 77 13.98 -0.61 -8.14
N ARG A 78 14.74 -1.70 -8.26
CA ARG A 78 16.06 -1.69 -8.87
C ARG A 78 16.01 -1.25 -10.33
N ALA A 79 15.11 -1.84 -11.10
CA ALA A 79 14.97 -1.53 -12.52
C ALA A 79 14.63 -0.05 -12.76
N ARG A 80 13.68 0.51 -11.99
CA ARG A 80 13.33 1.94 -12.11
C ARG A 80 14.49 2.85 -11.73
N TYR A 81 15.24 2.48 -10.69
CA TYR A 81 16.39 3.27 -10.27
C TYR A 81 17.54 3.23 -11.31
N GLU A 82 17.89 2.04 -11.78
CA GLU A 82 19.02 1.85 -12.72
C GLU A 82 18.71 2.36 -14.14
N GLN A 83 17.51 2.14 -14.64
CA GLN A 83 17.14 2.46 -16.02
C GLN A 83 16.59 3.88 -16.17
N ASP A 84 15.76 4.32 -15.25
CA ASP A 84 15.03 5.58 -15.35
C ASP A 84 15.57 6.64 -14.39
N GLY A 85 16.52 6.29 -13.51
CA GLY A 85 16.98 7.14 -12.43
C GLY A 85 15.87 7.48 -11.42
N TYR A 86 14.79 6.71 -11.37
CA TYR A 86 13.63 6.97 -10.51
C TYR A 86 13.62 6.04 -9.29
N LEU A 87 13.83 6.62 -8.11
CA LEU A 87 13.76 5.91 -6.85
C LEU A 87 12.30 5.86 -6.36
N CYS A 88 11.65 4.72 -6.44
CA CYS A 88 10.29 4.52 -5.97
C CYS A 88 10.23 3.78 -4.63
N ASP A 89 9.12 3.93 -3.93
CA ASP A 89 8.78 3.13 -2.77
C ASP A 89 8.18 1.77 -3.16
N THR A 90 8.02 0.88 -2.19
CA THR A 90 7.52 -0.48 -2.40
C THR A 90 6.10 -0.51 -3.01
N HIS A 91 5.21 0.39 -2.58
CA HIS A 91 3.83 0.47 -3.10
C HIS A 91 3.80 0.93 -4.56
N THR A 92 4.61 1.94 -4.88
CA THR A 92 4.76 2.43 -6.26
C THR A 92 5.40 1.38 -7.16
N ALA A 93 6.31 0.56 -6.64
CA ALA A 93 6.90 -0.56 -7.38
C ALA A 93 5.85 -1.61 -7.77
N VAL A 94 4.94 -1.98 -6.86
CA VAL A 94 3.80 -2.85 -7.20
C VAL A 94 2.98 -2.25 -8.33
N ALA A 95 2.70 -0.94 -8.26
CA ALA A 95 1.93 -0.26 -9.30
C ALA A 95 2.66 -0.27 -10.66
N PHE A 96 3.98 -0.04 -10.72
CA PHE A 96 4.77 -0.16 -11.95
C PHE A 96 4.73 -1.58 -12.52
N HIS A 97 4.95 -2.58 -11.68
CA HIS A 97 4.97 -3.98 -12.09
C HIS A 97 3.63 -4.40 -12.69
N VAL A 98 2.52 -4.08 -12.01
CA VAL A 98 1.17 -4.42 -12.49
C VAL A 98 0.81 -3.59 -13.73
N ALA A 99 1.14 -2.29 -13.76
CA ALA A 99 0.91 -1.44 -14.93
C ALA A 99 1.60 -1.97 -16.19
N GLY A 100 2.81 -2.51 -16.04
CA GLY A 100 3.55 -3.15 -17.16
C GLY A 100 2.77 -4.27 -17.84
N ARG A 101 2.00 -5.04 -17.07
CA ARG A 101 1.14 -6.15 -17.57
C ARG A 101 -0.13 -5.65 -18.28
N HIS A 102 -0.57 -4.42 -18.00
CA HIS A 102 -1.78 -3.82 -18.55
C HIS A 102 -1.52 -2.73 -19.60
N LYS A 103 -0.25 -2.49 -19.91
CA LYS A 103 0.14 -1.47 -20.90
C LYS A 103 -0.47 -1.79 -22.28
N ARG A 104 -1.04 -0.76 -22.92
CA ARG A 104 -1.60 -0.84 -24.26
C ARG A 104 -0.80 0.04 -25.22
N GLU A 105 -0.59 -0.43 -26.43
CA GLU A 105 0.09 0.34 -27.47
C GLU A 105 -0.68 1.63 -27.79
N GLY A 106 0.05 2.74 -27.89
CA GLY A 106 -0.53 4.05 -28.20
C GLY A 106 -1.32 4.71 -27.07
N VAL A 107 -1.45 4.05 -25.91
CA VAL A 107 -2.14 4.62 -24.72
C VAL A 107 -1.13 4.92 -23.63
N PRO A 108 -1.00 6.19 -23.18
CA PRO A 108 -0.13 6.52 -22.06
C PRO A 108 -0.58 5.80 -20.78
N MET A 109 0.38 5.15 -20.10
CA MET A 109 0.16 4.57 -18.78
C MET A 109 0.70 5.54 -17.72
N VAL A 110 -0.17 5.97 -16.81
CA VAL A 110 0.18 6.85 -15.71
C VAL A 110 0.21 6.04 -14.41
N VAL A 111 1.35 6.04 -13.73
CA VAL A 111 1.52 5.39 -12.43
C VAL A 111 1.54 6.47 -11.35
N LEU A 112 0.68 6.36 -10.36
CA LEU A 112 0.62 7.28 -9.23
C LEU A 112 1.63 6.86 -8.16
N SER A 113 2.57 7.74 -7.84
CA SER A 113 3.49 7.58 -6.72
C SER A 113 2.83 8.12 -5.46
N THR A 114 2.44 7.23 -4.56
CA THR A 114 1.62 7.57 -3.40
C THR A 114 2.40 7.68 -2.10
N ALA A 115 3.67 7.27 -2.09
CA ALA A 115 4.55 7.35 -0.93
C ALA A 115 5.98 7.74 -1.32
N SER A 116 6.75 8.15 -0.32
CA SER A 116 8.17 8.39 -0.48
C SER A 116 8.97 7.10 -0.20
N PRO A 117 10.04 6.80 -0.97
CA PRO A 117 10.95 5.69 -0.67
C PRO A 117 11.55 5.77 0.73
N TYR A 118 11.68 6.98 1.28
CA TYR A 118 12.20 7.23 2.63
C TYR A 118 11.22 6.89 3.76
N LYS A 119 9.98 6.49 3.45
CA LYS A 119 9.07 5.89 4.44
C LYS A 119 9.33 4.40 4.63
N PHE A 120 10.01 3.77 3.69
CA PHE A 120 10.34 2.35 3.69
C PHE A 120 11.83 2.13 3.35
N PRO A 121 12.75 2.88 4.00
CA PRO A 121 14.13 2.99 3.54
C PRO A 121 14.87 1.64 3.58
N ARG A 122 14.55 0.78 4.53
CA ARG A 122 15.16 -0.55 4.67
C ARG A 122 14.85 -1.42 3.46
N SER A 123 13.57 -1.56 3.13
CA SER A 123 13.14 -2.37 1.98
C SER A 123 13.69 -1.84 0.65
N VAL A 124 13.78 -0.51 0.53
CA VAL A 124 14.35 0.12 -0.69
C VAL A 124 15.87 -0.13 -0.77
N LEU A 125 16.61 0.00 0.34
CA LEU A 125 18.05 -0.34 0.39
C LEU A 125 18.30 -1.80 0.01
N GLU A 126 17.56 -2.72 0.60
CA GLU A 126 17.66 -4.15 0.32
C GLU A 126 17.36 -4.45 -1.16
N ALA A 127 16.35 -3.81 -1.72
CA ALA A 127 16.03 -3.90 -3.15
C ALA A 127 17.18 -3.42 -4.04
N LEU A 128 17.93 -2.40 -3.62
CA LEU A 128 19.13 -1.90 -4.33
C LEU A 128 20.39 -2.75 -4.06
N GLY A 129 20.29 -3.81 -3.25
CA GLY A 129 21.38 -4.73 -2.96
C GLY A 129 22.27 -4.30 -1.80
N HIS A 130 21.84 -3.35 -0.97
CA HIS A 130 22.55 -2.92 0.22
C HIS A 130 22.03 -3.63 1.48
N THR A 131 22.88 -3.77 2.49
CA THR A 131 22.45 -4.19 3.82
C THR A 131 21.78 -3.02 4.53
N ALA A 132 20.55 -3.20 4.99
CA ALA A 132 19.83 -2.14 5.67
C ALA A 132 20.04 -2.17 7.19
N PRO A 133 20.31 -1.01 7.84
CA PRO A 133 20.29 -0.87 9.29
C PRO A 133 18.90 -1.21 9.87
N GLN A 134 18.87 -1.62 11.15
CA GLN A 134 17.59 -1.90 11.84
C GLN A 134 16.82 -0.62 12.18
N ASN A 135 17.52 0.47 12.41
CA ASN A 135 16.91 1.77 12.69
C ASN A 135 16.53 2.47 11.37
N ASP A 136 15.28 2.86 11.23
CA ASP A 136 14.76 3.47 10.00
C ASP A 136 15.40 4.82 9.67
N PHE A 137 15.81 5.61 10.67
CA PHE A 137 16.50 6.88 10.44
C PHE A 137 17.95 6.66 9.97
N GLU A 138 18.62 5.61 10.45
CA GLU A 138 19.93 5.21 9.94
C GLU A 138 19.79 4.68 8.50
N ALA A 139 18.78 3.86 8.24
CA ALA A 139 18.46 3.38 6.91
C ALA A 139 18.14 4.52 5.92
N MET A 140 17.46 5.58 6.38
CA MET A 140 17.26 6.79 5.56
C MET A 140 18.58 7.47 5.18
N GLN A 141 19.53 7.58 6.12
CA GLN A 141 20.85 8.18 5.85
C GLN A 141 21.67 7.31 4.89
N GLU A 142 21.64 6.00 5.05
CA GLU A 142 22.29 5.07 4.14
C GLU A 142 21.67 5.14 2.73
N LEU A 143 20.35 5.29 2.64
CA LEU A 143 19.66 5.45 1.36
C LEU A 143 20.05 6.77 0.68
N GLU A 144 20.18 7.87 1.45
CA GLU A 144 20.71 9.14 0.92
C GLU A 144 22.13 8.98 0.38
N ALA A 145 23.01 8.32 1.14
CA ALA A 145 24.39 8.07 0.75
C ALA A 145 24.49 7.17 -0.50
N ALA A 146 23.70 6.11 -0.55
CA ALA A 146 23.71 5.15 -1.66
C ALA A 146 23.15 5.74 -2.97
N THR A 147 22.20 6.66 -2.88
CA THR A 147 21.47 7.18 -4.05
C THR A 147 21.83 8.61 -4.44
N GLY A 148 22.52 9.35 -3.56
CA GLY A 148 22.79 10.78 -3.74
C GLY A 148 21.51 11.66 -3.70
N ARG A 149 20.38 11.13 -3.22
CA ARG A 149 19.11 11.83 -3.13
C ARG A 149 18.80 12.15 -1.68
N THR A 150 18.11 13.26 -1.43
CA THR A 150 17.81 13.74 -0.08
C THR A 150 16.40 13.34 0.35
N ALA A 151 16.27 12.87 1.58
CA ALA A 151 14.97 12.60 2.19
C ALA A 151 14.12 13.87 2.32
N PRO A 152 12.80 13.80 2.19
CA PRO A 152 11.91 14.94 2.45
C PRO A 152 12.16 15.52 3.84
N ALA A 153 12.31 16.83 3.92
CA ALA A 153 12.69 17.54 5.17
C ALA A 153 11.74 17.23 6.35
N ASN A 154 10.44 17.05 6.08
CA ASN A 154 9.47 16.68 7.10
C ASN A 154 9.68 15.26 7.67
N LEU A 155 10.14 14.31 6.87
CA LEU A 155 10.50 12.96 7.34
C LEU A 155 11.81 12.98 8.13
N ALA A 156 12.85 13.63 7.59
CA ALA A 156 14.14 13.76 8.27
C ALA A 156 14.01 14.44 9.64
N ALA A 157 13.15 15.46 9.75
CA ALA A 157 12.91 16.18 11.00
C ALA A 157 12.26 15.31 12.10
N LEU A 158 11.61 14.19 11.77
CA LEU A 158 11.00 13.29 12.77
C LEU A 158 12.02 12.73 13.74
N ARG A 159 13.27 12.53 13.33
CA ARG A 159 14.34 12.04 14.18
C ARG A 159 14.56 12.88 15.43
N GLN A 160 14.29 14.19 15.35
CA GLN A 160 14.54 15.14 16.44
C GLN A 160 13.26 15.51 17.20
N LYS A 161 12.11 14.98 16.79
CA LYS A 161 10.84 15.25 17.48
C LYS A 161 10.64 14.33 18.66
N ALA A 162 10.21 14.90 19.79
CA ALA A 162 9.78 14.12 20.92
C ALA A 162 8.46 13.41 20.62
N GLU A 163 8.33 12.19 21.08
CA GLU A 163 7.04 11.48 21.10
C GLU A 163 6.09 12.22 22.05
N ARG A 164 4.94 12.67 21.54
CA ARG A 164 3.98 13.45 22.33
C ARG A 164 2.91 12.60 22.99
N PHE A 165 2.59 11.46 22.39
CA PHE A 165 1.48 10.61 22.80
C PHE A 165 2.01 9.21 23.13
N ASN A 166 2.19 8.94 24.41
CA ASN A 166 2.75 7.68 24.92
C ASN A 166 1.70 6.83 25.65
N THR A 167 0.44 7.29 25.66
CA THR A 167 -0.64 6.58 26.33
C THR A 167 -1.14 5.45 25.44
N VAL A 168 -1.01 4.23 25.95
CA VAL A 168 -1.60 3.03 25.34
C VAL A 168 -2.87 2.70 26.12
N ILE A 169 -3.97 2.50 25.40
CA ILE A 169 -5.28 2.22 25.98
C ILE A 169 -5.95 1.06 25.25
N ASP A 170 -6.86 0.40 25.91
CA ASP A 170 -7.73 -0.60 25.30
C ASP A 170 -8.84 0.09 24.45
N PRO A 171 -9.39 -0.58 23.42
CA PRO A 171 -10.44 -0.01 22.57
C PRO A 171 -11.64 0.51 23.33
N GLU A 172 -12.01 -0.14 24.43
CA GLU A 172 -13.17 0.24 25.28
C GLU A 172 -12.94 1.58 26.00
N GLN A 173 -11.70 2.01 26.16
CA GLN A 173 -11.31 3.25 26.84
C GLN A 173 -11.28 4.47 25.91
N ILE A 174 -11.37 4.27 24.59
CA ILE A 174 -11.23 5.33 23.57
C ILE A 174 -12.17 6.50 23.83
N ALA A 175 -13.44 6.23 24.07
CA ALA A 175 -14.43 7.28 24.30
C ALA A 175 -14.13 8.11 25.56
N GLN A 176 -13.76 7.46 26.66
CA GLN A 176 -13.42 8.12 27.92
C GLN A 176 -12.18 9.01 27.76
N VAL A 177 -11.13 8.46 27.15
CA VAL A 177 -9.87 9.19 26.95
C VAL A 177 -10.05 10.36 25.98
N ALA A 178 -10.79 10.16 24.87
CA ALA A 178 -11.09 11.24 23.93
C ALA A 178 -11.82 12.41 24.59
N LEU A 179 -12.77 12.14 25.49
CA LEU A 179 -13.48 13.18 26.23
C LEU A 179 -12.61 13.90 27.27
N SER A 180 -11.57 13.24 27.81
CA SER A 180 -10.67 13.85 28.80
C SER A 180 -9.70 14.87 28.18
N TYR A 181 -9.54 14.91 26.86
CA TYR A 181 -8.72 15.91 26.14
C TYR A 181 -9.46 17.23 25.84
N GLN A 182 -10.67 17.43 26.38
CA GLN A 182 -11.44 18.66 26.13
C GLN A 182 -11.10 19.82 27.07
N GLU A 183 -10.10 19.64 27.92
CA GLU A 183 -9.50 20.67 28.78
C GLU A 183 -8.08 21.00 28.30
#